data_e596be7aeed364fe16a33a928ebb43dc
#
_entry.id   e596be7aeed364fe16a33a928ebb43dc
#
_cell.length_a   1.000
_cell.length_b   1.000
_cell.length_c   1.000
_cell.angle_alpha   90.00
_cell.angle_beta   90.00
_cell.angle_gamma   90.00
#
_symmetry.space_group_name_H-M   'P 1'
#
loop_
_entity.id
_entity.type
_entity.pdbx_description
1 polymer ?
#
loop_
_entity_poly.entity_id
_entity_poly.type
_entity_poly.pdbx_seq_one_letter_code
_entity_poly.pdbx_strand_id
1 'polypeptide(L)'
;HLLDFLETGEICTIVGTALDNATESVETEPDHEKRLIRVAVYAQNGFVMLRFENYCAQEVELGADGLPRRNTHGGSDLRSVRAAAEKRGGTMTLHWENGWFTLRVLLPQKS
;
A
#
# COMPACT_ATOMS: atom_id res chain seq x y z
N HIS A 1 9.05 1.50 -18.91
CA HIS A 1 8.64 1.83 -17.54
C HIS A 1 8.03 0.62 -16.85
N LEU A 2 8.29 0.45 -15.57
CA LEU A 2 7.86 -0.74 -14.84
C LEU A 2 6.33 -0.92 -14.76
N LEU A 3 5.58 0.17 -14.82
CA LEU A 3 4.13 0.13 -14.69
C LEU A 3 3.38 0.24 -16.02
N ASP A 4 4.10 0.19 -17.13
CA ASP A 4 3.49 0.37 -18.45
C ASP A 4 2.45 -0.72 -18.80
N PHE A 5 2.52 -1.87 -18.14
CA PHE A 5 1.56 -2.94 -18.37
C PHE A 5 0.20 -2.69 -17.68
N LEU A 6 0.12 -1.66 -16.84
CA LEU A 6 -1.12 -1.32 -16.13
C LEU A 6 -1.88 -0.25 -16.90
N GLU A 7 -3.21 -0.33 -16.83
CA GLU A 7 -4.06 0.74 -17.36
C GLU A 7 -4.09 1.90 -16.39
N THR A 8 -4.41 3.09 -16.91
CA THR A 8 -4.46 4.31 -16.09
C THR A 8 -5.34 4.15 -14.86
N GLY A 9 -6.52 3.54 -15.02
CA GLY A 9 -7.42 3.32 -13.90
C GLY A 9 -6.83 2.42 -12.84
N GLU A 10 -6.04 1.42 -13.24
CA GLU A 10 -5.40 0.52 -12.31
C GLU A 10 -4.30 1.24 -11.53
N ILE A 11 -3.52 2.08 -12.21
CA ILE A 11 -2.50 2.88 -11.54
C ILE A 11 -3.14 3.80 -10.53
N CYS A 12 -4.22 4.47 -10.90
CA CYS A 12 -4.93 5.38 -9.99
C CYS A 12 -5.46 4.63 -8.77
N THR A 13 -6.02 3.43 -8.97
CA THR A 13 -6.54 2.64 -7.86
C THR A 13 -5.43 2.17 -6.94
N ILE A 14 -4.39 1.57 -7.50
CA ILE A 14 -3.32 0.97 -6.69
C ILE A 14 -2.44 2.05 -6.07
N VAL A 15 -1.84 2.90 -6.90
CA VAL A 15 -0.88 3.90 -6.42
C VAL A 15 -1.59 5.03 -5.69
N GLY A 16 -2.68 5.55 -6.28
CA GLY A 16 -3.42 6.66 -5.67
C GLY A 16 -3.98 6.31 -4.31
N THR A 17 -4.64 5.16 -4.18
CA THR A 17 -5.23 4.74 -2.92
C THR A 17 -4.16 4.43 -1.88
N ALA A 18 -3.05 3.79 -2.29
CA ALA A 18 -1.96 3.49 -1.39
C ALA A 18 -1.32 4.77 -0.84
N LEU A 19 -1.10 5.77 -1.71
CA LEU A 19 -0.55 7.05 -1.28
C LEU A 19 -1.52 7.82 -0.40
N ASP A 20 -2.80 7.78 -0.70
CA ASP A 20 -3.81 8.41 0.16
C ASP A 20 -3.81 7.78 1.55
N ASN A 21 -3.71 6.46 1.61
CA ASN A 21 -3.65 5.76 2.89
C ASN A 21 -2.41 6.18 3.69
N ALA A 22 -1.25 6.24 3.05
CA ALA A 22 -0.02 6.64 3.71
C ALA A 22 -0.11 8.09 4.20
N THR A 23 -0.65 8.97 3.36
CA THR A 23 -0.80 10.39 3.70
C THR A 23 -1.74 10.57 4.88
N GLU A 24 -2.89 9.91 4.85
CA GLU A 24 -3.86 9.99 5.94
C GLU A 24 -3.26 9.46 7.25
N SER A 25 -2.46 8.41 7.15
CA SER A 25 -1.81 7.84 8.33
C SER A 25 -0.83 8.82 8.97
N VAL A 26 0.06 9.42 8.16
CA VAL A 26 1.06 10.34 8.73
C VAL A 26 0.44 11.64 9.22
N GLU A 27 -0.71 12.04 8.68
CA GLU A 27 -1.41 13.24 9.16
C GLU A 27 -1.87 13.10 10.61
N THR A 28 -2.02 11.87 11.10
CA THR A 28 -2.41 11.63 12.49
C THR A 28 -1.22 11.76 13.44
N GLU A 29 0.01 11.82 12.92
CA GLU A 29 1.22 11.94 13.74
C GLU A 29 1.44 13.39 14.16
N PRO A 30 1.45 13.70 15.47
CA PRO A 30 1.62 15.07 15.91
C PRO A 30 3.02 15.61 15.65
N ASP A 31 4.04 14.76 15.61
CA ASP A 31 5.42 15.20 15.35
C ASP A 31 5.66 15.24 13.84
N HIS A 32 5.75 16.46 13.30
CA HIS A 32 5.93 16.65 11.87
C HIS A 32 7.19 15.99 11.32
N GLU A 33 8.23 15.85 12.13
CA GLU A 33 9.48 15.21 11.70
C GLU A 33 9.31 13.70 11.55
N LYS A 34 8.27 13.13 12.15
CA LYS A 34 7.97 11.70 12.03
C LYS A 34 6.92 11.40 10.98
N ARG A 35 6.48 12.40 10.22
CA ARG A 35 5.54 12.20 9.12
C ARG A 35 6.32 11.74 7.89
N LEU A 36 6.76 10.47 7.92
CA LEU A 36 7.65 9.92 6.93
C LEU A 36 6.92 8.90 6.07
N ILE A 37 7.11 9.03 4.76
CA ILE A 37 6.56 8.09 3.77
C ILE A 37 7.71 7.68 2.88
N ARG A 38 7.83 6.38 2.62
CA ARG A 38 8.79 5.84 1.66
C ARG A 38 8.06 5.02 0.63
N VAL A 39 8.43 5.20 -0.63
CA VAL A 39 7.82 4.46 -1.73
C VAL A 39 8.95 3.83 -2.54
N ALA A 40 8.80 2.56 -2.88
CA ALA A 40 9.72 1.85 -3.73
C ALA A 40 8.96 1.08 -4.79
N VAL A 41 9.44 1.12 -6.03
CA VAL A 41 8.91 0.33 -7.13
C VAL A 41 10.09 -0.32 -7.83
N TYR A 42 10.07 -1.65 -7.92
CA TYR A 42 11.16 -2.37 -8.57
C TYR A 42 10.68 -3.69 -9.14
N ALA A 43 11.44 -4.19 -10.12
CA ALA A 43 11.15 -5.47 -10.74
C ALA A 43 12.07 -6.53 -10.16
N GLN A 44 11.54 -7.73 -9.94
CA GLN A 44 12.31 -8.86 -9.45
C GLN A 44 11.66 -10.16 -9.88
N ASN A 45 12.42 -11.00 -10.55
CA ASN A 45 12.00 -12.37 -10.92
C ASN A 45 10.67 -12.43 -11.65
N GLY A 46 10.43 -11.49 -12.58
CA GLY A 46 9.19 -11.49 -13.37
C GLY A 46 8.01 -10.83 -12.67
N PHE A 47 8.26 -10.21 -11.53
CA PHE A 47 7.24 -9.47 -10.78
C PHE A 47 7.65 -8.03 -10.62
N VAL A 48 6.66 -7.17 -10.44
CA VAL A 48 6.87 -5.79 -10.04
C VAL A 48 6.36 -5.65 -8.61
N MET A 49 7.22 -5.14 -7.74
CA MET A 49 6.87 -4.87 -6.35
C MET A 49 6.65 -3.38 -6.17
N LEU A 50 5.50 -3.00 -5.62
CA LEU A 50 5.25 -1.65 -5.17
C LEU A 50 5.17 -1.69 -3.64
N ARG A 51 6.01 -0.92 -2.98
CA ARG A 51 6.05 -0.89 -1.51
C ARG A 51 5.84 0.53 -1.04
N PHE A 52 4.86 0.70 -0.16
CA PHE A 52 4.51 1.98 0.43
C PHE A 52 4.65 1.83 1.93
N GLU A 53 5.57 2.59 2.54
CA GLU A 53 5.81 2.54 3.97
C GLU A 53 5.53 3.90 4.57
N ASN A 54 4.87 3.92 5.73
CA ASN A 54 4.71 5.16 6.46
C ASN A 54 4.95 4.92 7.95
N TYR A 55 5.47 5.94 8.61
CA TYR A 55 5.63 5.87 10.04
C TYR A 55 4.25 5.91 10.71
N CYS A 56 4.02 5.00 11.64
CA CYS A 56 2.77 4.89 12.36
C CYS A 56 3.08 4.35 13.76
N ALA A 57 3.13 5.25 14.75
CA ALA A 57 3.54 4.88 16.09
C ALA A 57 2.59 3.88 16.73
N GLN A 58 1.30 4.03 16.46
CA GLN A 58 0.29 3.13 16.98
C GLN A 58 0.18 1.88 16.13
N GLU A 59 0.19 0.72 16.79
CA GLU A 59 0.05 -0.54 16.07
C GLU A 59 -1.26 -0.60 15.30
N VAL A 60 -1.16 -1.04 14.04
CA VAL A 60 -2.33 -1.29 13.21
C VAL A 60 -2.71 -2.75 13.36
N GLU A 61 -3.88 -2.99 13.93
CA GLU A 61 -4.38 -4.35 14.11
C GLU A 61 -5.02 -4.83 12.81
N LEU A 62 -4.58 -5.99 12.34
CA LEU A 62 -5.12 -6.61 11.13
C LEU A 62 -6.09 -7.71 11.49
N GLY A 63 -7.19 -7.79 10.75
CA GLY A 63 -8.17 -8.85 10.93
C GLY A 63 -7.73 -10.14 10.28
N ALA A 64 -8.60 -11.14 10.35
CA ALA A 64 -8.33 -12.45 9.75
C ALA A 64 -8.15 -12.38 8.24
N ASP A 65 -8.72 -11.36 7.61
CA ASP A 65 -8.61 -11.13 6.16
C ASP A 65 -7.34 -10.36 5.79
N GLY A 66 -6.49 -10.01 6.76
CA GLY A 66 -5.26 -9.25 6.51
C GLY A 66 -5.45 -7.77 6.33
N LEU A 67 -6.65 -7.25 6.53
CA LEU A 67 -6.96 -5.82 6.42
C LEU A 67 -7.10 -5.21 7.81
N PRO A 68 -6.91 -3.87 7.94
CA PRO A 68 -7.09 -3.23 9.23
C PRO A 68 -8.49 -3.49 9.79
N ARG A 69 -8.55 -3.79 11.07
CA ARG A 69 -9.82 -4.10 11.74
C ARG A 69 -10.72 -2.88 11.82
N ARG A 70 -10.14 -1.69 11.83
CA ARG A 70 -10.88 -0.44 11.84
C ARG A 70 -10.34 0.47 10.75
N ASN A 71 -11.24 1.19 10.11
CA ASN A 71 -10.84 2.21 9.17
C ASN A 71 -10.42 3.45 9.97
N THR A 72 -9.20 3.44 10.47
CA THR A 72 -8.68 4.50 11.33
C THR A 72 -8.03 5.64 10.55
N HIS A 73 -7.92 5.51 9.24
CA HIS A 73 -7.16 6.42 8.40
C HIS A 73 -8.02 7.06 7.31
N GLY A 74 -9.20 7.51 7.67
CA GLY A 74 -10.03 8.24 6.74
C GLY A 74 -10.75 7.35 5.75
N GLY A 75 -10.79 7.74 4.49
CA GLY A 75 -11.62 7.10 3.50
C GLY A 75 -10.92 6.13 2.58
N SER A 76 -9.62 5.87 2.80
CA SER A 76 -8.87 4.99 1.90
C SER A 76 -9.35 3.56 2.00
N ASP A 77 -9.71 2.98 0.86
CA ASP A 77 -10.23 1.62 0.81
C ASP A 77 -9.17 0.66 0.29
N LEU A 78 -8.44 0.04 1.21
CA LEU A 78 -7.38 -0.90 0.85
C LEU A 78 -7.92 -2.18 0.21
N ARG A 79 -9.21 -2.47 0.38
CA ARG A 79 -9.81 -3.60 -0.31
C ARG A 79 -9.83 -3.40 -1.82
N SER A 80 -9.98 -2.16 -2.27
CA SER A 80 -9.94 -1.88 -3.71
C SER A 80 -8.53 -2.10 -4.28
N VAL A 81 -7.50 -1.78 -3.50
CA VAL A 81 -6.12 -2.06 -3.90
C VAL A 81 -5.91 -3.56 -4.04
N ARG A 82 -6.36 -4.32 -3.04
CA ARG A 82 -6.21 -5.78 -3.06
C ARG A 82 -6.97 -6.38 -4.24
N ALA A 83 -8.19 -5.93 -4.48
CA ALA A 83 -8.99 -6.45 -5.60
C ALA A 83 -8.30 -6.15 -6.93
N ALA A 84 -7.77 -4.95 -7.11
CA ALA A 84 -7.06 -4.59 -8.34
C ALA A 84 -5.81 -5.44 -8.53
N ALA A 85 -5.06 -5.69 -7.46
CA ALA A 85 -3.86 -6.53 -7.53
C ALA A 85 -4.24 -7.97 -7.90
N GLU A 86 -5.25 -8.51 -7.25
CA GLU A 86 -5.68 -9.89 -7.49
C GLU A 86 -6.24 -10.09 -8.90
N LYS A 87 -6.89 -9.07 -9.43
CA LYS A 87 -7.38 -9.13 -10.82
C LYS A 87 -6.25 -9.29 -11.81
N ARG A 88 -5.06 -8.82 -11.48
CA ARG A 88 -3.85 -8.99 -12.30
C ARG A 88 -3.06 -10.24 -11.94
N GLY A 89 -3.60 -11.08 -11.06
CA GLY A 89 -2.90 -12.29 -10.61
C GLY A 89 -1.85 -12.02 -9.55
N GLY A 90 -1.90 -10.85 -8.93
CA GLY A 90 -0.95 -10.47 -7.90
C GLY A 90 -1.54 -10.52 -6.49
N THR A 91 -0.85 -9.91 -5.55
CA THR A 91 -1.25 -9.89 -4.15
C THR A 91 -1.04 -8.51 -3.55
N MET A 92 -1.77 -8.24 -2.48
CA MET A 92 -1.52 -7.09 -1.62
C MET A 92 -1.39 -7.60 -0.20
N THR A 93 -0.35 -7.18 0.49
CA THR A 93 -0.13 -7.54 1.89
C THR A 93 0.13 -6.30 2.72
N LEU A 94 -0.28 -6.37 3.98
CA LEU A 94 -0.09 -5.29 4.95
C LEU A 94 0.69 -5.84 6.14
N HIS A 95 1.55 -4.99 6.71
CA HIS A 95 2.36 -5.38 7.86
C HIS A 95 2.68 -4.14 8.69
N TRP A 96 2.62 -4.28 10.00
CA TRP A 96 3.07 -3.24 10.92
C TRP A 96 4.15 -3.81 11.81
N GLU A 97 5.27 -3.11 11.92
CA GLU A 97 6.39 -3.54 12.76
C GLU A 97 7.22 -2.33 13.16
N ASN A 98 7.50 -2.22 14.44
CA ASN A 98 8.42 -1.21 14.98
C ASN A 98 8.12 0.21 14.52
N GLY A 99 6.85 0.57 14.50
CA GLY A 99 6.45 1.92 14.14
C GLY A 99 6.30 2.16 12.63
N TRP A 100 6.40 1.12 11.82
CA TRP A 100 6.24 1.25 10.37
C TRP A 100 5.12 0.38 9.87
N PHE A 101 4.21 1.01 9.12
CA PHE A 101 3.15 0.31 8.41
C PHE A 101 3.58 0.17 6.96
N THR A 102 3.57 -1.05 6.46
CA THR A 102 4.01 -1.35 5.10
C THR A 102 2.88 -1.98 4.31
N LEU A 103 2.62 -1.41 3.14
CA LEU A 103 1.70 -1.97 2.15
C LEU A 103 2.54 -2.43 0.97
N ARG A 104 2.42 -3.70 0.60
CA ARG A 104 3.13 -4.26 -0.56
C ARG A 104 2.13 -4.77 -1.57
N VAL A 105 2.34 -4.38 -2.81
CA VAL A 105 1.60 -4.93 -3.94
C VAL A 105 2.60 -5.64 -4.84
N LEU A 106 2.34 -6.92 -5.10
CA LEU A 106 3.20 -7.73 -5.96
C LEU A 106 2.38 -8.11 -7.18
N LEU A 107 2.86 -7.71 -8.35
CA LEU A 107 2.15 -7.93 -9.60
C LEU A 107 3.01 -8.71 -10.57
N PRO A 108 2.48 -9.79 -11.20
CA PRO A 108 3.22 -10.45 -12.27
C PRO A 108 3.42 -9.47 -13.42
N GLN A 109 4.66 -9.38 -13.88
CA GLN A 109 4.98 -8.51 -15.01
C GLN A 109 4.52 -9.21 -16.28
N LYS A 110 3.59 -8.56 -16.99
CA LYS A 110 3.04 -9.13 -18.20
C LYS A 110 4.09 -9.09 -19.31
N SER A 111 4.33 -10.24 -19.90
CA SER A 111 5.19 -10.33 -21.07
C SER A 111 4.41 -10.09 -22.35
#